data_2f26f3dcb146d37475fbea178ff8cb7d
#
_entry.id   2f26f3dcb146d37475fbea178ff8cb7d
#
_cell.length_a   1.000
_cell.length_b   1.000
_cell.length_c   1.000
_cell.angle_alpha   90.00
_cell.angle_beta   90.00
_cell.angle_gamma   90.00
#
_symmetry.space_group_name_H-M   'P 1'
#
loop_
_entity.id
_entity.type
_entity.pdbx_description
1 polymer ?
#
loop_
_entity_poly.entity_id
_entity_poly.type
_entity_poly.pdbx_seq_one_letter_code
_entity_poly.pdbx_strand_id
1 'polypeptide(L)'
;GVGGKAAIEIGRRLAMLAQHVQVLVVTHLPQVAAFADQHILVLKNDDASLSKVQVLSDQERVVELARMLAGHDQSEAAQEHARELLRAGGQLE
;
A
#
# COMPACT_ATOMS: atom_id res chain seq x y z
N GLY A 1 -17.09 -6.52 -5.35
CA GLY A 1 -15.71 -6.20 -5.05
C GLY A 1 -14.95 -7.36 -4.45
N VAL A 2 -13.66 -7.21 -4.36
CA VAL A 2 -12.77 -8.22 -3.78
C VAL A 2 -12.82 -8.10 -2.27
N GLY A 3 -13.12 -9.19 -1.56
CA GLY A 3 -13.07 -9.21 -0.11
C GLY A 3 -11.64 -9.08 0.42
N GLY A 4 -11.50 -8.74 1.71
CA GLY A 4 -10.20 -8.54 2.33
C GLY A 4 -9.27 -9.72 2.22
N LYS A 5 -9.80 -10.94 2.43
CA LYS A 5 -9.01 -12.17 2.32
C LYS A 5 -8.49 -12.41 0.91
N ALA A 6 -9.33 -12.14 -0.10
CA ALA A 6 -8.94 -12.30 -1.50
C ALA A 6 -7.87 -11.29 -1.87
N ALA A 7 -7.99 -10.05 -1.41
CA ALA A 7 -6.98 -9.02 -1.66
C ALA A 7 -5.64 -9.37 -1.05
N ILE A 8 -5.63 -9.89 0.18
CA ILE A 8 -4.40 -10.35 0.84
C ILE A 8 -3.76 -11.49 0.05
N GLU A 9 -4.56 -12.43 -0.42
CA GLU A 9 -4.04 -13.56 -1.21
C GLU A 9 -3.42 -13.08 -2.53
N ILE A 10 -4.06 -12.12 -3.20
CA ILE A 10 -3.52 -11.51 -4.41
C ILE A 10 -2.16 -10.84 -4.10
N GLY A 11 -2.11 -10.07 -3.03
CA GLY A 11 -0.87 -9.40 -2.62
C GLY A 11 0.25 -10.39 -2.34
N ARG A 12 -0.06 -11.46 -1.62
CA ARG A 12 0.92 -12.50 -1.30
C ARG A 12 1.46 -13.17 -2.56
N ARG A 13 0.60 -13.50 -3.51
CA ARG A 13 1.01 -14.13 -4.78
C ARG A 13 1.87 -13.20 -5.63
N LEU A 14 1.53 -11.91 -5.67
CA LEU A 14 2.35 -10.94 -6.37
C LEU A 14 3.73 -10.80 -5.73
N ALA A 15 3.79 -10.82 -4.40
CA ALA A 15 5.07 -10.78 -3.70
C ALA A 15 5.93 -12.01 -3.98
N MET A 16 5.32 -13.19 -4.09
CA MET A 16 6.02 -14.41 -4.47
C MET A 16 6.59 -14.30 -5.89
N LEU A 17 5.78 -13.82 -6.83
CA LEU A 17 6.22 -13.60 -8.20
C LEU A 17 7.38 -12.60 -8.26
N ALA A 18 7.33 -11.55 -7.43
CA ALA A 18 8.34 -10.52 -7.40
C ALA A 18 9.71 -11.00 -6.92
N GLN A 19 9.81 -12.20 -6.34
CA GLN A 19 11.08 -12.81 -6.02
C GLN A 19 11.88 -13.23 -7.25
N HIS A 20 11.21 -13.37 -8.39
CA HIS A 20 11.81 -13.89 -9.62
C HIS A 20 11.82 -12.87 -10.75
N VAL A 21 10.88 -11.93 -10.74
CA VAL A 21 10.75 -10.91 -11.79
C VAL A 21 10.38 -9.59 -11.13
N GLN A 22 10.61 -8.49 -11.83
CA GLN A 22 10.12 -7.20 -11.38
C GLN A 22 8.62 -7.11 -11.63
N VAL A 23 7.86 -6.74 -10.61
CA VAL A 23 6.40 -6.62 -10.68
C VAL A 23 6.02 -5.17 -10.33
N LEU A 24 5.28 -4.53 -11.22
CA LEU A 24 4.73 -3.21 -10.99
C LEU A 24 3.21 -3.34 -10.92
N VAL A 25 2.62 -2.86 -9.82
CA VAL A 25 1.18 -2.98 -9.58
C VAL A 25 0.59 -1.61 -9.34
N VAL A 26 -0.51 -1.30 -9.99
CA VAL A 26 -1.32 -0.12 -9.70
C VAL A 26 -2.57 -0.61 -8.99
N THR A 27 -2.80 -0.17 -7.76
CA THR A 27 -3.90 -0.67 -6.96
C THR A 27 -4.43 0.41 -6.02
N HIS A 28 -5.70 0.30 -5.67
CA HIS A 28 -6.32 1.10 -4.62
C HIS A 28 -6.55 0.27 -3.35
N LEU A 29 -6.08 -0.97 -3.34
CA LEU A 29 -6.32 -1.90 -2.23
C LEU A 29 -5.13 -1.90 -1.27
N PRO A 30 -5.31 -1.44 -0.03
CA PRO A 30 -4.21 -1.43 0.94
C PRO A 30 -3.69 -2.83 1.24
N GLN A 31 -4.55 -3.86 1.18
CA GLN A 31 -4.15 -5.24 1.41
C GLN A 31 -3.14 -5.72 0.35
N VAL A 32 -3.22 -5.22 -0.87
CA VAL A 32 -2.26 -5.53 -1.92
C VAL A 32 -0.99 -4.68 -1.76
N ALA A 33 -1.15 -3.37 -1.53
CA ALA A 33 -0.04 -2.45 -1.39
C ALA A 33 0.89 -2.82 -0.24
N ALA A 34 0.34 -3.44 0.83
CA ALA A 34 1.12 -3.82 2.01
C ALA A 34 2.18 -4.88 1.71
N PHE A 35 2.06 -5.62 0.62
CA PHE A 35 3.03 -6.64 0.22
C PHE A 35 4.16 -6.11 -0.68
N ALA A 36 4.04 -4.87 -1.16
CA ALA A 36 5.04 -4.31 -2.07
C ALA A 36 6.35 -4.06 -1.33
N ASP A 37 7.46 -4.38 -1.98
CA ASP A 37 8.79 -4.05 -1.45
C ASP A 37 9.02 -2.54 -1.44
N GLN A 38 8.37 -1.84 -2.35
CA GLN A 38 8.47 -0.40 -2.46
C GLN A 38 7.09 0.15 -2.80
N HIS A 39 6.69 1.20 -2.09
CA HIS A 39 5.42 1.86 -2.34
C HIS A 39 5.69 3.23 -2.96
N ILE A 40 5.13 3.45 -4.14
CA ILE A 40 5.25 4.71 -4.86
C ILE A 40 3.90 5.40 -4.87
N LEU A 41 3.86 6.61 -4.36
CA LEU A 41 2.64 7.42 -4.34
C LEU A 41 2.68 8.39 -5.53
N VAL A 42 1.59 8.42 -6.28
CA VAL A 42 1.44 9.37 -7.39
C VAL A 42 0.56 10.51 -6.92
N LEU A 43 1.09 11.71 -6.98
CA LEU A 43 0.40 12.93 -6.56
C LEU A 43 0.03 13.75 -7.80
N LYS A 44 -1.24 14.15 -7.89
CA LYS A 44 -1.71 15.02 -8.96
C LYS A 44 -1.70 16.46 -8.48
N ASN A 45 -1.30 17.38 -9.36
CA ASN A 45 -1.45 18.80 -9.11
C ASN A 45 -2.91 19.22 -9.30
N ASP A 46 -3.28 20.36 -8.72
CA ASP A 46 -4.65 20.87 -8.79
C ASP A 46 -5.11 21.12 -10.23
N ASP A 47 -4.18 21.48 -11.11
CA ASP A 47 -4.50 21.73 -12.52
C ASP A 47 -4.43 20.44 -13.37
N ALA A 48 -4.13 19.31 -12.74
CA ALA A 48 -3.99 18.01 -13.39
C ALA A 48 -2.92 17.94 -14.48
N SER A 49 -2.09 18.97 -14.62
CA SER A 49 -1.10 19.04 -15.69
C SER A 49 0.21 18.32 -15.37
N LEU A 50 0.56 18.19 -14.08
CA LEU A 50 1.79 17.54 -13.64
C LEU A 50 1.49 16.62 -12.48
N SER A 51 2.15 15.47 -12.49
CA SER A 51 2.11 14.54 -11.38
C SER A 51 3.50 14.45 -10.77
N LYS A 52 3.55 14.29 -9.46
CA LYS A 52 4.78 13.93 -8.76
C LYS A 52 4.69 12.49 -8.34
N VAL A 53 5.83 11.83 -8.32
CA VAL A 53 5.93 10.49 -7.73
C VAL A 53 6.86 10.57 -6.52
N GLN A 54 6.51 9.83 -5.50
CA GLN A 54 7.25 9.82 -4.25
C GLN A 54 7.39 8.40 -3.77
N VAL A 55 8.62 7.96 -3.52
CA VAL A 55 8.88 6.67 -2.90
C VAL A 55 8.71 6.86 -1.40
N LEU A 56 7.83 6.08 -0.80
CA LEU A 56 7.46 6.26 0.60
C LEU A 56 8.43 5.54 1.54
N SER A 57 8.81 6.23 2.62
CA SER A 57 9.48 5.59 3.75
C SER A 57 8.51 4.70 4.50
N ASP A 58 9.02 3.88 5.44
CA ASP A 58 8.17 3.01 6.25
C ASP A 58 7.11 3.80 6.99
N GLN A 59 7.48 4.92 7.61
CA GLN A 59 6.51 5.74 8.32
C GLN A 59 5.48 6.36 7.38
N GLU A 60 5.92 6.82 6.22
CA GLU A 60 5.01 7.37 5.22
C GLU A 60 4.07 6.29 4.67
N ARG A 61 4.54 5.05 4.56
CA ARG A 61 3.70 3.93 4.15
C ARG A 61 2.58 3.67 5.15
N VAL A 62 2.88 3.75 6.45
CA VAL A 62 1.85 3.59 7.49
C VAL A 62 0.76 4.64 7.30
N VAL A 63 1.14 5.89 7.12
CA VAL A 63 0.19 6.99 6.94
C VAL A 63 -0.64 6.79 5.66
N GLU A 64 -0.01 6.44 4.56
CA GLU A 64 -0.73 6.25 3.30
C GLU A 64 -1.67 5.04 3.34
N LEU A 65 -1.23 3.92 3.92
CA LEU A 65 -2.11 2.76 4.06
C LEU A 65 -3.28 3.06 4.98
N ALA A 66 -3.06 3.81 6.05
CA ALA A 66 -4.14 4.24 6.92
C ALA A 66 -5.17 5.07 6.16
N ARG A 67 -4.71 5.98 5.29
CA ARG A 67 -5.59 6.77 4.44
C ARG A 67 -6.38 5.88 3.48
N MET A 68 -5.75 4.89 2.87
CA MET A 68 -6.40 3.94 1.97
C MET A 68 -7.46 3.10 2.68
N LEU A 69 -7.22 2.76 3.95
CA LEU A 69 -8.15 1.98 4.76
C LEU A 69 -9.37 2.80 5.21
N ALA A 70 -9.14 4.03 5.62
CA ALA A 70 -10.13 4.83 6.35
C ALA A 70 -10.47 6.16 5.67
N GLY A 71 -10.01 6.39 4.46
CA GLY A 71 -10.25 7.65 3.75
C GLY A 71 -9.50 8.81 4.40
N HIS A 72 -10.25 9.77 4.96
CA HIS A 72 -9.64 10.96 5.58
C HIS A 72 -9.29 10.76 7.05
N ASP A 73 -9.60 9.59 7.61
CA ASP A 73 -9.36 9.33 9.01
C ASP A 73 -7.89 8.99 9.23
N GLN A 74 -7.23 9.80 10.06
CA GLN A 74 -5.84 9.57 10.46
C GLN A 74 -5.76 9.03 11.89
N SER A 75 -6.80 8.31 12.31
CA SER A 75 -6.88 7.78 13.65
C SER A 75 -5.74 6.81 13.97
N GLU A 76 -5.45 6.67 15.26
CA GLU A 76 -4.46 5.70 15.74
C GLU A 76 -4.88 4.27 15.37
N ALA A 77 -6.19 3.99 15.39
CA ALA A 77 -6.70 2.68 15.02
C ALA A 77 -6.40 2.35 13.55
N ALA A 78 -6.58 3.33 12.64
CA ALA A 78 -6.29 3.14 11.23
C ALA A 78 -4.79 2.92 11.00
N GLN A 79 -3.94 3.66 11.71
CA GLN A 79 -2.50 3.50 11.61
C GLN A 79 -2.04 2.15 12.15
N GLU A 80 -2.61 1.70 13.26
CA GLU A 80 -2.28 0.37 13.80
C GLU A 80 -2.70 -0.74 12.85
N HIS A 81 -3.87 -0.61 12.22
CA HIS A 81 -4.29 -1.57 11.20
C HIS A 81 -3.33 -1.57 10.01
N ALA A 82 -2.87 -0.39 9.60
CA ALA A 82 -1.87 -0.28 8.53
C ALA A 82 -0.57 -0.99 8.90
N ARG A 83 -0.10 -0.83 10.15
CA ARG A 83 1.11 -1.52 10.62
C ARG A 83 0.93 -3.03 10.60
N GLU A 84 -0.23 -3.52 11.03
CA GLU A 84 -0.53 -4.95 10.99
C GLU A 84 -0.47 -5.51 9.57
N LEU A 85 -1.03 -4.79 8.60
CA LEU A 85 -0.97 -5.19 7.20
C LEU A 85 0.48 -5.23 6.70
N LEU A 86 1.27 -4.23 7.04
CA LEU A 86 2.67 -4.18 6.62
C LEU A 86 3.49 -5.30 7.26
N ARG A 87 3.22 -5.65 8.52
CA ARG A 87 3.87 -6.79 9.16
C ARG A 87 3.49 -8.10 8.46
N ALA A 88 2.22 -8.27 8.14
CA ALA A 88 1.75 -9.44 7.41
C ALA A 88 2.38 -9.54 6.03
N GLY A 89 2.67 -8.41 5.40
CA GLY A 89 3.35 -8.35 4.10
C GLY A 89 4.88 -8.49 4.19
N GLY A 90 5.43 -8.62 5.41
CA GLY A 90 6.87 -8.72 5.60
C GLY A 90 7.61 -7.40 5.45
N GLN A 91 6.91 -6.27 5.48
CA GLN A 91 7.48 -4.96 5.23
C GLN A 91 7.83 -4.20 6.51
N LEU A 92 7.32 -4.62 7.65
CA LEU A 92 7.69 -4.15 8.98
C LEU A 92 7.93 -5.34 9.88
N GLU A 93 8.75 -5.13 10.90
CA GLU A 93 9.02 -6.15 11.92
C GLU A 93 7.91 -6.25 12.97
#